data_620b483cb18de1206a52505be7827373
#
_entry.id   620b483cb18de1206a52505be7827373
#
_cell.length_a   1.000
_cell.length_b   1.000
_cell.length_c   1.000
_cell.angle_alpha   90.00
_cell.angle_beta   90.00
_cell.angle_gamma   90.00
#
_symmetry.space_group_name_H-M   'P 1'
#
loop_
_entity.id
_entity.type
_entity.pdbx_description
1 polymer ?
#
loop_
_entity_poly.entity_id
_entity_poly.type
_entity_poly.pdbx_seq_one_letter_code
_entity_poly.pdbx_strand_id
1 'polypeptide(L)'
;MLAPDHARASDHAGLSRSPVDDSVADRRPILVVDDDAEILAMLRDFLESEGLVVRTAANGEEALDLLWEVEPALILLDMRMPVLDGWGFAERFRERRLRCPIVVMTAAESARRWAEEIGATAYIAKPFDVNELLQTIERHRQKDSKPN
;
A
#
# COMPACT_ATOMS: atom_id res chain seq x y z
N MET A 1 -8.88 6.97 -32.34
CA MET A 1 -8.61 6.86 -31.87
C MET A 1 -8.36 6.93 -31.06
N LEU A 2 -8.51 7.33 -31.18
CA LEU A 2 -8.23 7.38 -30.50
C LEU A 2 -8.05 7.56 -29.66
N ALA A 3 -8.19 8.04 -29.87
CA ALA A 3 -8.05 8.21 -29.19
C ALA A 3 -7.96 8.46 -28.43
N PRO A 4 -8.24 8.78 -28.63
CA PRO A 4 -8.21 9.09 -27.90
C PRO A 4 -8.11 9.39 -27.04
N ASP A 5 -8.40 9.64 -27.26
CA ASP A 5 -8.30 9.79 -26.56
C ASP A 5 -8.09 10.19 -25.85
N HIS A 6 -8.46 10.43 -26.07
CA HIS A 6 -8.41 10.58 -25.39
C HIS A 6 -8.21 10.95 -24.80
N ALA A 7 -8.58 11.14 -25.19
CA ALA A 7 -8.47 11.34 -24.77
C ALA A 7 -8.39 11.74 -24.19
N ARG A 8 -8.64 11.89 -24.32
CA ARG A 8 -8.63 12.14 -23.76
C ARG A 8 -8.52 12.63 -23.09
N ALA A 9 -8.68 13.07 -23.35
CA ALA A 9 -8.57 13.39 -22.74
C ALA A 9 -8.60 13.88 -21.96
N SER A 10 -8.76 14.26 -22.06
CA SER A 10 -8.69 14.57 -21.47
C SER A 10 -8.66 14.95 -20.64
N ASP A 11 -8.78 15.33 -20.75
CA ASP A 11 -8.64 15.47 -20.09
C ASP A 11 -8.47 15.89 -19.41
N HIS A 12 -8.54 16.38 -19.33
CA HIS A 12 -8.33 16.67 -18.72
C HIS A 12 -7.99 17.19 -18.26
N ALA A 13 -8.26 17.61 -18.60
CA ALA A 13 -7.87 18.13 -18.33
C ALA A 13 -7.43 18.37 -17.69
N GLY A 14 -7.08 18.61 -17.60
CA GLY A 14 -6.52 18.89 -17.13
C GLY A 14 -6.05 18.97 -16.62
N LEU A 15 -5.73 19.21 -16.43
CA LEU A 15 -5.15 19.30 -15.92
C LEU A 15 -4.37 19.51 -15.48
N SER A 16 -3.87 19.86 -15.61
CA SER A 16 -3.04 20.11 -15.25
C SER A 16 -2.35 19.85 -14.34
N ARG A 17 -1.80 19.59 -13.86
CA ARG A 17 -1.13 19.32 -13.03
C ARG A 17 0.05 19.09 -13.16
N SER A 18 0.66 19.37 -13.12
CA SER A 18 1.71 19.22 -13.33
C SER A 18 2.43 18.43 -13.27
N PRO A 19 2.85 18.37 -13.30
CA PRO A 19 3.77 17.72 -13.46
C PRO A 19 3.88 16.48 -13.26
N VAL A 20 3.65 16.29 -13.40
CA VAL A 20 3.58 15.33 -13.48
C VAL A 20 4.22 14.24 -13.55
N ASP A 21 4.79 14.13 -13.94
CA ASP A 21 5.69 13.23 -14.09
C ASP A 21 5.99 12.57 -12.89
N ASP A 22 6.09 13.25 -11.92
CA ASP A 22 6.19 12.68 -10.68
C ASP A 22 5.07 11.82 -10.47
N SER A 23 3.96 12.13 -11.01
CA SER A 23 2.79 11.34 -10.80
C SER A 23 2.93 9.95 -11.34
N VAL A 24 3.74 9.73 -12.35
CA VAL A 24 3.97 8.38 -12.83
C VAL A 24 4.73 7.57 -11.81
N ALA A 25 5.75 8.15 -11.22
CA ALA A 25 6.51 7.46 -10.20
C ALA A 25 5.66 7.14 -9.00
N ASP A 26 4.72 8.02 -8.68
CA ASP A 26 3.90 7.85 -7.50
C ASP A 26 2.68 7.00 -7.74
N ARG A 27 2.54 6.42 -8.93
CA ARG A 27 1.36 5.63 -9.24
C ARG A 27 1.43 4.21 -8.78
N ARG A 28 2.54 3.78 -8.25
CA ARG A 28 2.58 2.46 -7.67
C ARG A 28 1.63 2.42 -6.49
N PRO A 29 0.83 1.36 -6.37
CA PRO A 29 -0.24 1.37 -5.37
C PRO A 29 0.27 1.17 -3.96
N ILE A 30 -0.54 1.61 -3.02
CA ILE A 30 -0.43 1.18 -1.63
C ILE A 30 -1.28 -0.07 -1.54
N LEU A 31 -0.70 -1.16 -1.09
CA LEU A 31 -1.44 -2.42 -0.90
C LEU A 31 -1.85 -2.50 0.55
N VAL A 32 -3.16 -2.58 0.80
CA VAL A 32 -3.69 -2.67 2.16
C VAL A 32 -4.21 -4.09 2.38
N VAL A 33 -3.67 -4.77 3.38
CA VAL A 33 -4.01 -6.16 3.66
C VAL A 33 -4.62 -6.24 5.06
N ASP A 34 -5.91 -6.55 5.13
CA ASP A 34 -6.64 -6.61 6.40
C ASP A 34 -7.92 -7.39 6.15
N ASP A 35 -8.30 -8.26 7.08
CA ASP A 35 -9.52 -9.04 6.88
C ASP A 35 -10.78 -8.28 7.27
N ASP A 36 -10.66 -7.08 7.81
CA ASP A 36 -11.80 -6.27 8.18
C ASP A 36 -12.21 -5.42 6.97
N ALA A 37 -13.35 -5.80 6.37
CA ALA A 37 -13.80 -5.13 5.15
C ALA A 37 -14.07 -3.64 5.36
N GLU A 38 -14.49 -3.26 6.57
CA GLU A 38 -14.75 -1.85 6.84
C GLU A 38 -13.46 -1.04 6.89
N ILE A 39 -12.41 -1.63 7.45
CA ILE A 39 -11.11 -0.97 7.46
C ILE A 39 -10.60 -0.81 6.04
N LEU A 40 -10.72 -1.88 5.23
CA LEU A 40 -10.27 -1.80 3.84
C LEU A 40 -11.01 -0.69 3.09
N ALA A 41 -12.33 -0.61 3.25
CA ALA A 41 -13.11 0.41 2.55
C ALA A 41 -12.75 1.81 3.03
N MET A 42 -12.61 1.98 4.32
CA MET A 42 -12.28 3.28 4.89
C MET A 42 -10.91 3.75 4.43
N LEU A 43 -9.93 2.84 4.47
CA LEU A 43 -8.58 3.21 4.06
C LEU A 43 -8.50 3.47 2.57
N ARG A 44 -9.21 2.67 1.76
CA ARG A 44 -9.24 2.95 0.33
C ARG A 44 -9.78 4.34 0.05
N ASP A 45 -10.94 4.66 0.66
CA ASP A 45 -11.56 5.96 0.42
C ASP A 45 -10.65 7.10 0.85
N PHE A 46 -10.08 6.98 2.05
CA PHE A 46 -9.23 8.03 2.57
C PHE A 46 -7.98 8.21 1.71
N LEU A 47 -7.29 7.12 1.43
CA LEU A 47 -6.02 7.23 0.70
C LEU A 47 -6.24 7.67 -0.74
N GLU A 48 -7.32 7.23 -1.36
CA GLU A 48 -7.62 7.68 -2.71
C GLU A 48 -7.96 9.17 -2.72
N SER A 49 -8.62 9.66 -1.67
CA SER A 49 -8.91 11.08 -1.60
C SER A 49 -7.63 11.91 -1.46
N GLU A 50 -6.54 11.27 -1.04
CA GLU A 50 -5.24 11.94 -0.93
C GLU A 50 -4.39 11.74 -2.20
N GLY A 51 -4.98 11.18 -3.24
CA GLY A 51 -4.28 11.05 -4.52
C GLY A 51 -3.50 9.77 -4.69
N LEU A 52 -3.63 8.82 -3.76
CA LEU A 52 -2.88 7.57 -3.85
C LEU A 52 -3.70 6.50 -4.57
N VAL A 53 -3.00 5.61 -5.26
CA VAL A 53 -3.63 4.45 -5.86
C VAL A 53 -3.63 3.34 -4.81
N VAL A 54 -4.75 2.65 -4.64
CA VAL A 54 -4.88 1.67 -3.56
C VAL A 54 -5.38 0.34 -4.10
N ARG A 55 -4.76 -0.74 -3.66
CA ARG A 55 -5.25 -2.09 -3.88
C ARG A 55 -5.45 -2.72 -2.53
N THR A 56 -6.44 -3.59 -2.41
CA THR A 56 -6.76 -4.20 -1.13
C THR A 56 -6.75 -5.72 -1.25
N ALA A 57 -6.46 -6.39 -0.13
CA ALA A 57 -6.52 -7.83 -0.03
C ALA A 57 -7.07 -8.18 1.36
N ALA A 58 -7.88 -9.22 1.43
CA ALA A 58 -8.54 -9.62 2.67
C ALA A 58 -7.73 -10.62 3.49
N ASN A 59 -6.63 -11.12 2.94
CA ASN A 59 -5.76 -12.04 3.68
C ASN A 59 -4.41 -12.10 2.95
N GLY A 60 -3.48 -12.83 3.56
CA GLY A 60 -2.14 -12.89 3.00
C GLY A 60 -2.05 -13.57 1.66
N GLU A 61 -2.94 -14.54 1.40
CA GLU A 61 -2.89 -15.25 0.14
C GLU A 61 -3.34 -14.36 -1.01
N GLU A 62 -4.43 -13.61 -0.79
CA GLU A 62 -4.87 -12.64 -1.80
C GLU A 62 -3.79 -11.60 -2.06
N ALA A 63 -3.12 -11.17 -1.00
CA ALA A 63 -2.06 -10.19 -1.14
C ALA A 63 -0.93 -10.74 -1.99
N LEU A 64 -0.53 -11.99 -1.76
CA LEU A 64 0.53 -12.59 -2.55
C LEU A 64 0.13 -12.74 -4.02
N ASP A 65 -1.15 -13.05 -4.27
CA ASP A 65 -1.63 -13.14 -5.64
C ASP A 65 -1.54 -11.78 -6.34
N LEU A 66 -1.90 -10.71 -5.64
CA LEU A 66 -1.81 -9.38 -6.21
C LEU A 66 -0.39 -9.00 -6.57
N LEU A 67 0.59 -9.53 -5.84
CA LEU A 67 1.99 -9.19 -6.11
C LEU A 67 2.50 -9.76 -7.43
N TRP A 68 1.74 -10.67 -8.06
CA TRP A 68 2.07 -11.07 -9.43
C TRP A 68 1.66 -10.00 -10.44
N GLU A 69 0.70 -9.15 -10.06
CA GLU A 69 0.14 -8.16 -10.98
C GLU A 69 0.69 -6.76 -10.75
N VAL A 70 1.00 -6.43 -9.51
CA VAL A 70 1.39 -5.05 -9.18
C VAL A 70 2.64 -5.05 -8.32
N GLU A 71 3.34 -3.95 -8.39
CA GLU A 71 4.52 -3.70 -7.58
C GLU A 71 4.17 -2.53 -6.67
N PRO A 72 3.77 -2.78 -5.42
CA PRO A 72 3.33 -1.68 -4.58
C PRO A 72 4.49 -0.81 -4.11
N ALA A 73 4.17 0.44 -3.82
CA ALA A 73 5.13 1.34 -3.22
C ALA A 73 5.28 1.08 -1.72
N LEU A 74 4.28 0.46 -1.13
CA LEU A 74 4.27 0.17 0.30
C LEU A 74 3.12 -0.79 0.59
N ILE A 75 3.29 -1.67 1.57
CA ILE A 75 2.27 -2.61 2.01
C ILE A 75 1.89 -2.28 3.45
N LEU A 76 0.59 -2.04 3.68
CA LEU A 76 0.05 -1.97 5.04
C LEU A 76 -0.47 -3.34 5.37
N LEU A 77 0.05 -3.96 6.43
CA LEU A 77 -0.19 -5.36 6.69
C LEU A 77 -0.73 -5.58 8.09
N ASP A 78 -1.96 -6.09 8.17
CA ASP A 78 -2.50 -6.58 9.42
C ASP A 78 -1.88 -7.95 9.68
N MET A 79 -1.64 -8.27 10.94
CA MET A 79 -0.95 -9.51 11.26
C MET A 79 -1.90 -10.68 11.52
N ARG A 80 -3.10 -10.40 12.00
CA ARG A 80 -4.03 -11.48 12.33
C ARG A 80 -5.14 -11.55 11.31
N MET A 81 -5.03 -12.53 10.44
CA MET A 81 -5.99 -12.73 9.36
C MET A 81 -6.18 -14.23 9.15
N PRO A 82 -7.37 -14.62 8.65
CA PRO A 82 -7.58 -16.02 8.30
C PRO A 82 -6.84 -16.38 7.01
N VAL A 83 -6.78 -17.63 6.69
CA VAL A 83 -6.20 -18.22 5.49
C VAL A 83 -4.68 -18.15 5.52
N LEU A 84 -4.12 -16.94 5.49
CA LEU A 84 -2.67 -16.74 5.62
C LEU A 84 -2.49 -15.43 6.38
N ASP A 85 -1.86 -15.52 7.55
CA ASP A 85 -1.68 -14.35 8.40
C ASP A 85 -0.46 -13.53 7.98
N GLY A 86 -0.17 -12.48 8.76
CA GLY A 86 0.93 -11.59 8.43
C GLY A 86 2.31 -12.24 8.49
N TRP A 87 2.51 -13.16 9.43
CA TRP A 87 3.78 -13.86 9.51
C TRP A 87 3.98 -14.75 8.28
N GLY A 88 2.94 -15.49 7.90
CA GLY A 88 3.00 -16.34 6.72
C GLY A 88 3.20 -15.53 5.45
N PHE A 89 2.50 -14.41 5.35
CA PHE A 89 2.66 -13.52 4.22
C PHE A 89 4.12 -13.04 4.14
N ALA A 90 4.66 -12.56 5.26
CA ALA A 90 6.01 -12.00 5.27
C ALA A 90 7.04 -13.04 4.88
N GLU A 91 6.85 -14.28 5.32
CA GLU A 91 7.76 -15.35 4.99
C GLU A 91 7.78 -15.61 3.49
N ARG A 92 6.61 -15.72 2.88
CA ARG A 92 6.51 -15.96 1.44
C ARG A 92 6.98 -14.79 0.62
N PHE A 93 6.70 -13.58 1.13
CA PHE A 93 7.18 -12.35 0.50
C PHE A 93 8.70 -12.38 0.41
N ARG A 94 9.35 -12.77 1.52
CA ARG A 94 10.80 -12.83 1.59
C ARG A 94 11.35 -13.91 0.66
N GLU A 95 10.67 -15.05 0.58
CA GLU A 95 11.08 -16.15 -0.29
C GLU A 95 11.08 -15.74 -1.75
N ARG A 96 10.18 -14.85 -2.13
CA ARG A 96 10.12 -14.33 -3.50
C ARG A 96 11.16 -13.25 -3.75
N ARG A 97 11.90 -12.85 -2.72
CA ARG A 97 12.91 -11.80 -2.82
C ARG A 97 12.34 -10.48 -3.28
N LEU A 98 11.10 -10.24 -2.90
CA LEU A 98 10.45 -8.98 -3.23
C LEU A 98 10.98 -7.88 -2.33
N ARG A 99 10.98 -6.67 -2.84
CA ARG A 99 11.43 -5.52 -2.09
C ARG A 99 10.34 -4.49 -2.07
N CYS A 100 9.88 -4.17 -0.88
CA CYS A 100 8.83 -3.20 -0.70
C CYS A 100 8.71 -2.95 0.78
N PRO A 101 8.61 -1.70 1.21
CA PRO A 101 8.43 -1.45 2.64
C PRO A 101 7.12 -2.04 3.13
N ILE A 102 7.16 -2.66 4.30
CA ILE A 102 5.98 -3.20 4.95
C ILE A 102 5.78 -2.43 6.25
N VAL A 103 4.57 -1.91 6.45
CA VAL A 103 4.18 -1.24 7.67
C VAL A 103 3.13 -2.11 8.34
N VAL A 104 3.43 -2.62 9.54
CA VAL A 104 2.51 -3.45 10.29
C VAL A 104 1.42 -2.58 10.90
N MET A 105 0.19 -3.06 10.85
CA MET A 105 -0.97 -2.35 11.32
C MET A 105 -1.73 -3.31 12.21
N THR A 106 -1.63 -3.14 13.53
CA THR A 106 -2.21 -4.09 14.45
C THR A 106 -2.40 -3.46 15.82
N ALA A 107 -2.90 -4.23 16.79
CA ALA A 107 -3.18 -3.71 18.14
C ALA A 107 -1.92 -3.17 18.79
N ALA A 108 -2.09 -2.10 19.57
CA ALA A 108 -0.97 -1.32 20.10
C ALA A 108 0.04 -2.16 20.89
N GLU A 109 -0.44 -3.07 21.71
CA GLU A 109 0.48 -3.80 22.59
C GLU A 109 1.36 -4.78 21.83
N SER A 110 1.04 -5.09 20.59
CA SER A 110 1.79 -6.06 19.80
C SER A 110 2.52 -5.46 18.63
N ALA A 111 2.15 -4.23 18.23
CA ALA A 111 2.58 -3.70 16.95
C ALA A 111 4.09 -3.66 16.77
N ARG A 112 4.79 -3.13 17.75
CA ARG A 112 6.24 -3.02 17.67
C ARG A 112 6.89 -4.39 17.61
N ARG A 113 6.49 -5.30 18.50
CA ARG A 113 7.10 -6.61 18.56
C ARG A 113 6.89 -7.39 17.28
N TRP A 114 5.66 -7.37 16.76
CA TRP A 114 5.36 -8.13 15.55
C TRP A 114 6.05 -7.55 14.33
N ALA A 115 6.17 -6.21 14.29
CA ALA A 115 6.92 -5.59 13.21
C ALA A 115 8.37 -6.05 13.22
N GLU A 116 8.96 -6.12 14.40
CA GLU A 116 10.34 -6.58 14.52
C GLU A 116 10.47 -8.04 14.10
N GLU A 117 9.49 -8.85 14.45
CA GLU A 117 9.54 -10.28 14.14
C GLU A 117 9.59 -10.53 12.64
N ILE A 118 8.92 -9.72 11.85
CA ILE A 118 8.91 -9.94 10.41
C ILE A 118 9.85 -9.00 9.66
N GLY A 119 10.61 -8.19 10.39
CA GLY A 119 11.53 -7.27 9.73
C GLY A 119 10.83 -6.15 8.98
N ALA A 120 9.69 -5.70 9.49
CA ALA A 120 8.94 -4.63 8.84
C ALA A 120 9.68 -3.30 8.95
N THR A 121 9.38 -2.40 8.03
CA THR A 121 9.98 -1.07 8.02
C THR A 121 9.47 -0.21 9.16
N ALA A 122 8.20 -0.35 9.50
CA ALA A 122 7.56 0.47 10.53
C ALA A 122 6.30 -0.20 11.01
N TYR A 123 5.63 0.42 11.97
CA TYR A 123 4.35 -0.10 12.43
C TYR A 123 3.45 1.07 12.80
N ILE A 124 2.14 0.78 12.83
CA ILE A 124 1.18 1.73 13.31
C ILE A 124 0.15 0.97 14.13
N ALA A 125 -0.22 1.51 15.25
CA ALA A 125 -1.09 0.81 16.20
C ALA A 125 -2.55 1.12 15.94
N LYS A 126 -3.39 0.10 16.04
CA LYS A 126 -4.85 0.29 15.98
C LYS A 126 -5.38 0.54 17.38
N PRO A 127 -6.32 1.43 17.53
CA PRO A 127 -6.88 2.30 16.49
C PRO A 127 -5.90 3.41 16.13
N PHE A 128 -5.90 3.84 14.88
CA PHE A 128 -4.93 4.82 14.44
C PHE A 128 -5.63 6.09 13.94
N ASP A 129 -4.86 7.15 13.91
CA ASP A 129 -5.27 8.42 13.33
C ASP A 129 -4.92 8.35 11.85
N VAL A 130 -5.87 8.65 10.97
CA VAL A 130 -5.60 8.53 9.53
C VAL A 130 -4.51 9.49 9.07
N ASN A 131 -4.36 10.63 9.74
CA ASN A 131 -3.29 11.54 9.37
C ASN A 131 -1.92 10.98 9.75
N GLU A 132 -1.84 10.31 10.88
CA GLU A 132 -0.60 9.64 11.28
C GLU A 132 -0.28 8.52 10.29
N LEU A 133 -1.29 7.79 9.86
CA LEU A 133 -1.11 6.74 8.87
C LEU A 133 -0.57 7.32 7.57
N LEU A 134 -1.17 8.42 7.12
CA LEU A 134 -0.73 9.04 5.87
C LEU A 134 0.71 9.50 5.98
N GLN A 135 1.09 10.09 7.10
CA GLN A 135 2.47 10.51 7.30
C GLN A 135 3.43 9.33 7.27
N THR A 136 3.03 8.22 7.88
CA THR A 136 3.85 7.02 7.88
C THR A 136 4.04 6.50 6.47
N ILE A 137 2.97 6.48 5.67
CA ILE A 137 3.05 6.06 4.29
C ILE A 137 4.00 6.97 3.51
N GLU A 138 3.81 8.29 3.63
CA GLU A 138 4.64 9.22 2.87
C GLU A 138 6.11 9.13 3.24
N ARG A 139 6.38 8.85 4.51
CA ARG A 139 7.77 8.75 4.97
C ARG A 139 8.45 7.51 4.43
N HIS A 140 7.73 6.42 4.29
CA HIS A 140 8.33 5.12 4.02
C HIS A 140 8.08 4.56 2.63
N ARG A 141 7.11 5.06 1.89
CA ARG A 141 6.83 4.45 0.58
C ARG A 141 8.01 4.61 -0.35
N GLN A 142 8.19 3.60 -1.17
CA GLN A 142 9.29 3.57 -2.10
C GLN A 142 9.07 4.60 -3.19
N LYS A 143 10.07 5.45 -3.41
CA LYS A 143 10.01 6.38 -4.54
C LYS A 143 10.61 5.71 -5.74
N ASP A 144 10.11 6.10 -6.83
CA ASP A 144 10.65 5.56 -8.04
C ASP A 144 12.06 6.01 -8.18
N SER A 145 12.92 5.48 -8.42
CA SER A 145 14.14 5.82 -8.55
C SER A 145 15.01 6.50 -8.53
N LYS A 146 15.30 6.62 -8.43
CA LYS A 146 16.07 7.05 -8.45
C LYS A 146 17.15 6.70 -8.47
N PRO A 147 17.55 6.71 -8.98
CA PRO A 147 18.73 6.21 -9.22
C PRO A 147 19.79 6.74 -8.49
N ASN A 148 19.93 6.89 -8.22
CA ASN A 148 20.82 7.33 -7.76
C ASN A 148 21.21 7.32 -7.58
#